data_5b3dd3b0dedd974c357e5ce3a805c2f0
#
_entry.id   5b3dd3b0dedd974c357e5ce3a805c2f0
#
_cell.length_a   1.000
_cell.length_b   1.000
_cell.length_c   1.000
_cell.angle_alpha   90.00
_cell.angle_beta   90.00
_cell.angle_gamma   90.00
#
_symmetry.space_group_name_H-M   'P 1'
#
loop_
_entity.id
_entity.type
_entity.pdbx_description
1 polymer ?
#
loop_
_entity_poly.entity_id
_entity_poly.type
_entity_poly.pdbx_seq_one_letter_code
_entity_poly.pdbx_strand_id
1 'polypeptide(L)'
;MDLITIACLDMAGTTVADDGGVLAAFAAAIGRCGLAEGTPARDRAMKTAEVTMGQSKIEVFRQIFSDEADAQRANAAFEECYAAAVAAGGVEALPGAAEVMARLGEAGIRVCLATGFAPATRDAIIDKLGWRPLIDLALSPADAGRGRPWPDIPLTALLRLGGGAVSELAVVGDTPSDIESGRRAGAGLVAGVLTGRASREELAEAKAAVILDSVAGLPSALGLSA
;
A
#
# COMPACT_ATOMS: atom_id res chain seq x y z
N MET A 1 18.77 16.74 8.65
CA MET A 1 18.04 15.66 7.96
C MET A 1 18.77 15.40 6.67
N ASP A 2 19.12 14.16 6.40
CA ASP A 2 19.64 13.82 5.08
C ASP A 2 18.57 14.13 4.03
N LEU A 3 18.99 14.46 2.83
CA LEU A 3 18.08 14.86 1.76
C LEU A 3 17.28 13.64 1.29
N ILE A 4 15.97 13.69 1.39
CA ILE A 4 15.09 12.65 0.81
C ILE A 4 15.17 12.76 -0.70
N THR A 5 15.50 11.68 -1.37
CA THR A 5 15.62 11.59 -2.84
C THR A 5 14.64 10.57 -3.45
N ILE A 6 14.00 9.73 -2.62
CA ILE A 6 13.04 8.71 -3.04
C ILE A 6 11.85 8.71 -2.09
N ALA A 7 10.64 8.84 -2.62
CA ALA A 7 9.39 8.68 -1.90
C ALA A 7 8.71 7.36 -2.31
N CYS A 8 8.54 6.46 -1.35
CA CYS A 8 7.82 5.21 -1.49
C CYS A 8 6.41 5.39 -0.89
N LEU A 9 5.40 5.52 -1.74
CA LEU A 9 4.02 5.84 -1.37
C LEU A 9 3.14 4.59 -1.50
N ASP A 10 2.38 4.28 -0.47
CA ASP A 10 1.33 3.26 -0.59
C ASP A 10 0.21 3.71 -1.53
N MET A 11 -0.58 2.75 -2.01
CA MET A 11 -1.70 3.00 -2.90
C MET A 11 -3.03 3.10 -2.14
N ALA A 12 -3.64 2.00 -1.76
CA ALA A 12 -4.98 1.97 -1.18
C ALA A 12 -5.03 2.60 0.20
N GLY A 13 -5.80 3.67 0.37
CA GLY A 13 -5.88 4.45 1.61
C GLY A 13 -4.85 5.59 1.72
N THR A 14 -3.86 5.64 0.83
CA THR A 14 -2.78 6.65 0.83
C THR A 14 -2.82 7.55 -0.41
N THR A 15 -2.79 6.97 -1.61
CA THR A 15 -2.88 7.69 -2.89
C THR A 15 -4.16 7.34 -3.66
N VAL A 16 -4.73 6.19 -3.40
CA VAL A 16 -5.96 5.65 -4.00
C VAL A 16 -7.03 5.51 -2.93
N ALA A 17 -8.25 5.94 -3.20
CA ALA A 17 -9.37 5.76 -2.28
C ALA A 17 -9.67 4.27 -2.05
N ASP A 18 -9.90 3.88 -0.79
CA ASP A 18 -10.38 2.55 -0.41
C ASP A 18 -11.72 2.68 0.33
N ASP A 19 -12.79 2.84 -0.45
CA ASP A 19 -14.16 2.91 0.08
C ASP A 19 -14.72 1.54 0.46
N GLY A 20 -13.85 0.66 1.00
CA GLY A 20 -14.20 -0.71 1.37
C GLY A 20 -14.06 -1.72 0.24
N GLY A 21 -13.56 -1.31 -0.93
CA GLY A 21 -13.38 -2.17 -2.10
C GLY A 21 -12.45 -3.35 -1.84
N VAL A 22 -11.38 -3.14 -1.08
CA VAL A 22 -10.44 -4.21 -0.68
C VAL A 22 -11.15 -5.25 0.18
N LEU A 23 -11.91 -4.84 1.21
CA LEU A 23 -12.65 -5.79 2.06
C LEU A 23 -13.77 -6.49 1.31
N ALA A 24 -14.46 -5.80 0.40
CA ALA A 24 -15.47 -6.43 -0.45
C ALA A 24 -14.87 -7.52 -1.34
N ALA A 25 -13.68 -7.30 -1.92
CA ALA A 25 -12.96 -8.31 -2.68
C ALA A 25 -12.50 -9.49 -1.81
N PHE A 26 -12.05 -9.25 -0.56
CA PHE A 26 -11.78 -10.32 0.41
C PHE A 26 -13.04 -11.13 0.70
N ALA A 27 -14.17 -10.49 0.98
CA ALA A 27 -15.44 -11.14 1.25
C ALA A 27 -15.89 -12.03 0.09
N ALA A 28 -15.75 -11.55 -1.15
CA ALA A 28 -16.06 -12.31 -2.36
C ALA A 28 -15.11 -13.51 -2.52
N ALA A 29 -13.81 -13.30 -2.35
CA ALA A 29 -12.79 -14.36 -2.50
C ALA A 29 -12.97 -15.51 -1.51
N ILE A 30 -13.13 -15.21 -0.22
CA ILE A 30 -13.35 -16.24 0.81
C ILE A 30 -14.67 -16.96 0.61
N GLY A 31 -15.71 -16.27 0.12
CA GLY A 31 -16.99 -16.88 -0.25
C GLY A 31 -16.84 -17.91 -1.37
N ARG A 32 -16.08 -17.58 -2.43
CA ARG A 32 -15.77 -18.51 -3.54
C ARG A 32 -14.96 -19.73 -3.07
N CYS A 33 -14.20 -19.61 -1.97
CA CYS A 33 -13.46 -20.71 -1.35
C CYS A 33 -14.25 -21.47 -0.28
N GLY A 34 -15.58 -21.31 -0.24
CA GLY A 34 -16.47 -22.12 0.58
C GLY A 34 -16.77 -21.60 1.99
N LEU A 35 -16.29 -20.41 2.36
CA LEU A 35 -16.64 -19.78 3.64
C LEU A 35 -17.97 -19.02 3.49
N ALA A 36 -19.07 -19.71 3.82
CA ALA A 36 -20.42 -19.17 3.67
C ALA A 36 -20.70 -18.01 4.64
N GLU A 37 -21.56 -17.08 4.22
CA GLU A 37 -22.03 -15.97 5.06
C GLU A 37 -22.73 -16.47 6.33
N GLY A 38 -22.59 -15.72 7.42
CA GLY A 38 -23.16 -16.03 8.72
C GLY A 38 -22.47 -17.18 9.45
N THR A 39 -21.32 -17.65 8.98
CA THR A 39 -20.56 -18.69 9.68
C THR A 39 -19.43 -18.09 10.53
N PRO A 40 -19.15 -18.66 11.72
CA PRO A 40 -18.03 -18.21 12.55
C PRO A 40 -16.65 -18.31 11.85
N ALA A 41 -16.52 -19.20 10.87
CA ALA A 41 -15.30 -19.33 10.07
C ALA A 41 -15.10 -18.11 9.17
N ARG A 42 -16.16 -17.65 8.49
CA ARG A 42 -16.13 -16.43 7.69
C ARG A 42 -15.85 -15.19 8.53
N ASP A 43 -16.50 -15.08 9.71
CA ASP A 43 -16.31 -13.94 10.60
C ASP A 43 -14.84 -13.83 11.04
N ARG A 44 -14.22 -14.97 11.40
CA ARG A 44 -12.77 -15.01 11.71
C ARG A 44 -11.90 -14.63 10.51
N ALA A 45 -12.23 -15.13 9.33
CA ALA A 45 -11.48 -14.82 8.11
C ALA A 45 -11.55 -13.31 7.77
N MET A 46 -12.75 -12.72 7.85
CA MET A 46 -12.92 -11.27 7.65
C MET A 46 -12.17 -10.46 8.71
N LYS A 47 -12.23 -10.89 9.97
CA LYS A 47 -11.46 -10.23 11.05
C LYS A 47 -9.95 -10.30 10.79
N THR A 48 -9.45 -11.44 10.29
CA THR A 48 -8.05 -11.57 9.90
C THR A 48 -7.72 -10.58 8.77
N ALA A 49 -8.55 -10.50 7.71
CA ALA A 49 -8.34 -9.55 6.62
C ALA A 49 -8.31 -8.10 7.10
N GLU A 50 -9.18 -7.73 8.06
CA GLU A 50 -9.21 -6.40 8.65
C GLU A 50 -7.93 -6.05 9.42
N VAL A 51 -7.48 -6.93 10.33
CA VAL A 51 -6.34 -6.63 11.21
C VAL A 51 -4.99 -6.76 10.51
N THR A 52 -4.95 -7.41 9.34
CA THR A 52 -3.74 -7.56 8.52
C THR A 52 -3.74 -6.65 7.29
N MET A 53 -4.62 -5.65 7.27
CA MET A 53 -4.68 -4.70 6.16
C MET A 53 -3.30 -4.06 5.91
N GLY A 54 -2.98 -3.78 4.65
CA GLY A 54 -1.65 -3.30 4.24
C GLY A 54 -0.64 -4.41 3.95
N GLN A 55 -0.84 -5.65 4.44
CA GLN A 55 0.02 -6.79 4.11
C GLN A 55 -0.21 -7.32 2.68
N SER A 56 0.71 -8.15 2.21
CA SER A 56 0.55 -8.91 0.97
C SER A 56 -0.70 -9.80 1.02
N LYS A 57 -1.52 -9.77 -0.02
CA LYS A 57 -2.81 -10.47 -0.03
C LYS A 57 -2.64 -11.98 0.14
N ILE A 58 -1.66 -12.58 -0.51
CA ILE A 58 -1.37 -14.01 -0.34
C ILE A 58 -0.99 -14.37 1.10
N GLU A 59 -0.23 -13.51 1.81
CA GLU A 59 0.11 -13.75 3.22
C GLU A 59 -1.10 -13.66 4.13
N VAL A 60 -2.06 -12.78 3.83
CA VAL A 60 -3.35 -12.73 4.53
C VAL A 60 -4.14 -14.02 4.30
N PHE A 61 -4.20 -14.51 3.05
CA PHE A 61 -4.90 -15.77 2.76
C PHE A 61 -4.23 -16.99 3.38
N ARG A 62 -2.91 -17.03 3.50
CA ARG A 62 -2.17 -18.06 4.26
C ARG A 62 -2.49 -18.07 5.75
N GLN A 63 -2.88 -16.93 6.32
CA GLN A 63 -3.35 -16.88 7.71
C GLN A 63 -4.80 -17.34 7.85
N ILE A 64 -5.61 -17.23 6.78
CA ILE A 64 -7.02 -17.66 6.77
C ILE A 64 -7.15 -19.16 6.47
N PHE A 65 -6.39 -19.65 5.48
CA PHE A 65 -6.47 -21.03 5.02
C PHE A 65 -5.19 -21.78 5.42
N SER A 66 -5.36 -22.99 5.95
CA SER A 66 -4.22 -23.85 6.34
C SER A 66 -3.58 -24.57 5.15
N ASP A 67 -4.32 -24.72 4.04
CA ASP A 67 -3.85 -25.35 2.81
C ASP A 67 -3.36 -24.28 1.83
N GLU A 68 -2.16 -24.46 1.26
CA GLU A 68 -1.55 -23.49 0.35
C GLU A 68 -2.35 -23.37 -0.96
N ALA A 69 -2.94 -24.46 -1.46
CA ALA A 69 -3.74 -24.41 -2.67
C ALA A 69 -5.03 -23.59 -2.46
N ASP A 70 -5.63 -23.67 -1.26
CA ASP A 70 -6.78 -22.87 -0.89
C ASP A 70 -6.40 -21.39 -0.78
N ALA A 71 -5.26 -21.08 -0.15
CA ALA A 71 -4.75 -19.72 -0.05
C ALA A 71 -4.49 -19.11 -1.44
N GLN A 72 -3.87 -19.87 -2.35
CA GLN A 72 -3.62 -19.44 -3.72
C GLN A 72 -4.92 -19.24 -4.51
N ARG A 73 -5.89 -20.14 -4.38
CA ARG A 73 -7.22 -19.97 -5.02
C ARG A 73 -7.95 -18.73 -4.52
N ALA A 74 -7.91 -18.48 -3.22
CA ALA A 74 -8.51 -17.31 -2.63
C ALA A 74 -7.81 -16.02 -3.07
N ASN A 75 -6.48 -16.03 -3.16
CA ASN A 75 -5.72 -14.90 -3.67
C ASN A 75 -6.06 -14.61 -5.15
N ALA A 76 -6.12 -15.63 -5.99
CA ALA A 76 -6.52 -15.46 -7.40
C ALA A 76 -7.94 -14.90 -7.51
N ALA A 77 -8.89 -15.42 -6.72
CA ALA A 77 -10.26 -14.92 -6.69
C ALA A 77 -10.35 -13.47 -6.21
N PHE A 78 -9.51 -13.07 -5.23
CA PHE A 78 -9.40 -11.68 -4.78
C PHE A 78 -8.94 -10.75 -5.91
N GLU A 79 -7.85 -11.11 -6.59
CA GLU A 79 -7.29 -10.31 -7.69
C GLU A 79 -8.31 -10.16 -8.83
N GLU A 80 -9.04 -11.24 -9.19
CA GLU A 80 -10.12 -11.18 -10.19
C GLU A 80 -11.25 -10.23 -9.76
N CYS A 81 -11.73 -10.35 -8.52
CA CYS A 81 -12.82 -9.52 -8.00
C CYS A 81 -12.42 -8.04 -7.96
N TYR A 82 -11.20 -7.76 -7.49
CA TYR A 82 -10.72 -6.40 -7.39
C TYR A 82 -10.44 -5.79 -8.79
N ALA A 83 -9.84 -6.55 -9.70
CA ALA A 83 -9.63 -6.12 -11.09
C ALA A 83 -10.95 -5.79 -11.79
N ALA A 84 -12.00 -6.59 -11.56
CA ALA A 84 -13.34 -6.30 -12.08
C ALA A 84 -13.92 -4.99 -11.53
N ALA A 85 -13.71 -4.71 -10.24
CA ALA A 85 -14.12 -3.45 -9.61
C ALA A 85 -13.35 -2.25 -10.21
N VAL A 86 -12.04 -2.37 -10.42
CA VAL A 86 -11.22 -1.36 -11.11
C VAL A 86 -11.73 -1.09 -12.52
N ALA A 87 -12.02 -2.14 -13.30
CA ALA A 87 -12.53 -2.02 -14.66
C ALA A 87 -13.92 -1.35 -14.69
N ALA A 88 -14.76 -1.59 -13.69
CA ALA A 88 -16.08 -0.96 -13.55
C ALA A 88 -16.02 0.52 -13.10
N GLY A 89 -14.82 1.07 -12.87
CA GLY A 89 -14.64 2.44 -12.43
C GLY A 89 -14.60 2.64 -10.90
N GLY A 90 -14.54 1.56 -10.12
CA GLY A 90 -14.49 1.58 -8.65
C GLY A 90 -13.11 1.93 -8.07
N VAL A 91 -12.33 2.74 -8.76
CA VAL A 91 -11.03 3.25 -8.30
C VAL A 91 -10.94 4.74 -8.57
N GLU A 92 -10.67 5.51 -7.53
CA GLU A 92 -10.49 6.95 -7.59
C GLU A 92 -9.19 7.36 -6.88
N ALA A 93 -8.57 8.44 -7.38
CA ALA A 93 -7.44 9.06 -6.71
C ALA A 93 -7.89 9.74 -5.42
N LEU A 94 -7.13 9.64 -4.34
CA LEU A 94 -7.31 10.52 -3.20
C LEU A 94 -6.94 11.97 -3.58
N PRO A 95 -7.67 12.97 -3.04
CA PRO A 95 -7.40 14.37 -3.34
C PRO A 95 -5.94 14.75 -3.08
N GLY A 96 -5.31 15.40 -4.06
CA GLY A 96 -3.92 15.85 -3.97
C GLY A 96 -2.87 14.78 -4.29
N ALA A 97 -3.24 13.51 -4.53
CA ALA A 97 -2.26 12.44 -4.76
C ALA A 97 -1.45 12.65 -6.05
N ALA A 98 -2.11 12.99 -7.16
CA ALA A 98 -1.43 13.24 -8.43
C ALA A 98 -0.53 14.50 -8.35
N GLU A 99 -1.03 15.56 -7.73
CA GLU A 99 -0.30 16.81 -7.52
C GLU A 99 0.95 16.61 -6.66
N VAL A 100 0.86 15.78 -5.62
CA VAL A 100 2.01 15.44 -4.77
C VAL A 100 3.07 14.69 -5.58
N MET A 101 2.69 13.67 -6.35
CA MET A 101 3.63 12.92 -7.17
C MET A 101 4.33 13.82 -8.19
N ALA A 102 3.58 14.68 -8.89
CA ALA A 102 4.14 15.66 -9.82
C ALA A 102 5.14 16.61 -9.12
N ARG A 103 4.76 17.15 -7.96
CA ARG A 103 5.60 18.08 -7.20
C ARG A 103 6.87 17.43 -6.65
N LEU A 104 6.78 16.17 -6.21
CA LEU A 104 7.97 15.40 -5.80
C LEU A 104 8.94 15.24 -6.99
N GLY A 105 8.41 14.88 -8.16
CA GLY A 105 9.22 14.78 -9.40
C GLY A 105 9.87 16.10 -9.79
N GLU A 106 9.16 17.23 -9.75
CA GLU A 106 9.69 18.57 -9.99
C GLU A 106 10.80 18.95 -9.00
N ALA A 107 10.71 18.46 -7.76
CA ALA A 107 11.76 18.65 -6.75
C ALA A 107 12.93 17.67 -6.88
N GLY A 108 12.95 16.80 -7.91
CA GLY A 108 13.97 15.79 -8.12
C GLY A 108 13.86 14.57 -7.20
N ILE A 109 12.75 14.39 -6.49
CA ILE A 109 12.46 13.22 -5.66
C ILE A 109 11.75 12.18 -6.51
N ARG A 110 12.35 10.99 -6.64
CA ARG A 110 11.79 9.89 -7.41
C ARG A 110 10.65 9.25 -6.68
N VAL A 111 9.57 8.94 -7.41
CA VAL A 111 8.33 8.41 -6.85
C VAL A 111 8.22 6.92 -7.14
N CYS A 112 8.10 6.12 -6.08
CA CYS A 112 7.75 4.71 -6.15
C CYS A 112 6.35 4.51 -5.55
N LEU A 113 5.42 3.92 -6.31
CA LEU A 113 4.19 3.39 -5.74
C LEU A 113 4.44 1.97 -5.21
N ALA A 114 4.00 1.71 -3.99
CA ALA A 114 4.15 0.43 -3.31
C ALA A 114 2.79 -0.12 -2.91
N THR A 115 2.55 -1.41 -3.10
CA THR A 115 1.25 -1.99 -2.78
C THR A 115 1.35 -3.45 -2.35
N GLY A 116 0.32 -3.95 -1.66
CA GLY A 116 0.14 -5.38 -1.39
C GLY A 116 -0.63 -6.13 -2.47
N PHE A 117 -1.08 -5.47 -3.55
CA PHE A 117 -1.73 -6.10 -4.70
C PHE A 117 -0.74 -6.87 -5.58
N ALA A 118 -1.25 -7.78 -6.41
CA ALA A 118 -0.47 -8.38 -7.48
C ALA A 118 -0.08 -7.33 -8.55
N PRO A 119 1.02 -7.57 -9.31
CA PRO A 119 1.47 -6.63 -10.34
C PRO A 119 0.39 -6.24 -11.35
N ALA A 120 -0.44 -7.18 -11.79
CA ALA A 120 -1.50 -6.92 -12.77
C ALA A 120 -2.55 -5.93 -12.23
N THR A 121 -2.98 -6.11 -10.98
CA THR A 121 -3.95 -5.21 -10.32
C THR A 121 -3.35 -3.83 -10.09
N ARG A 122 -2.09 -3.76 -9.58
CA ARG A 122 -1.34 -2.51 -9.42
C ARG A 122 -1.29 -1.73 -10.75
N ASP A 123 -0.87 -2.40 -11.81
CA ASP A 123 -0.70 -1.77 -13.11
C ASP A 123 -2.03 -1.29 -13.71
N ALA A 124 -3.11 -2.06 -13.55
CA ALA A 124 -4.45 -1.65 -13.96
C ALA A 124 -4.94 -0.39 -13.24
N ILE A 125 -4.66 -0.25 -11.93
CA ILE A 125 -4.97 0.97 -11.16
C ILE A 125 -4.18 2.15 -11.70
N ILE A 126 -2.87 2.01 -11.87
CA ILE A 126 -1.98 3.06 -12.37
C ILE A 126 -2.40 3.54 -13.77
N ASP A 127 -2.74 2.60 -14.65
CA ASP A 127 -3.19 2.91 -16.01
C ASP A 127 -4.56 3.60 -16.01
N LYS A 128 -5.49 3.12 -15.18
CA LYS A 128 -6.82 3.72 -15.02
C LYS A 128 -6.76 5.17 -14.56
N LEU A 129 -5.84 5.49 -13.63
CA LEU A 129 -5.65 6.83 -13.07
C LEU A 129 -4.71 7.71 -13.93
N GLY A 130 -4.09 7.14 -14.97
CA GLY A 130 -3.18 7.88 -15.84
C GLY A 130 -1.85 8.27 -15.18
N TRP A 131 -1.39 7.52 -14.17
CA TRP A 131 -0.26 7.90 -13.31
C TRP A 131 1.11 7.48 -13.83
N ARG A 132 1.20 6.75 -14.97
CA ARG A 132 2.50 6.36 -15.52
C ARG A 132 3.50 7.50 -15.67
N PRO A 133 3.12 8.73 -16.11
CA PRO A 133 4.06 9.84 -16.23
C PRO A 133 4.48 10.47 -14.90
N LEU A 134 3.79 10.16 -13.79
CA LEU A 134 4.00 10.76 -12.48
C LEU A 134 4.91 9.95 -11.57
N ILE A 135 5.28 8.72 -11.97
CA ILE A 135 6.02 7.78 -11.14
C ILE A 135 7.25 7.23 -11.87
N ASP A 136 8.30 6.94 -11.13
CA ASP A 136 9.52 6.32 -11.65
C ASP A 136 9.49 4.79 -11.50
N LEU A 137 8.74 4.27 -10.53
CA LEU A 137 8.69 2.87 -10.20
C LEU A 137 7.33 2.49 -9.56
N ALA A 138 6.91 1.25 -9.76
CA ALA A 138 5.81 0.66 -9.01
C ALA A 138 6.19 -0.76 -8.58
N LEU A 139 5.97 -1.09 -7.30
CA LEU A 139 6.37 -2.35 -6.71
C LEU A 139 5.22 -3.05 -5.99
N SER A 140 5.17 -4.35 -6.19
CA SER A 140 4.37 -5.33 -5.47
C SER A 140 5.29 -6.30 -4.72
N PRO A 141 4.80 -7.14 -3.79
CA PRO A 141 5.64 -8.16 -3.16
C PRO A 141 6.34 -9.09 -4.17
N ALA A 142 5.69 -9.40 -5.29
CA ALA A 142 6.26 -10.22 -6.36
C ALA A 142 7.52 -9.61 -7.00
N ASP A 143 7.70 -8.28 -6.93
CA ASP A 143 8.84 -7.57 -7.50
C ASP A 143 10.01 -7.46 -6.52
N ALA A 144 9.76 -7.63 -5.22
CA ALA A 144 10.69 -7.30 -4.14
C ALA A 144 11.02 -8.47 -3.20
N GLY A 145 10.12 -9.46 -3.11
CA GLY A 145 10.23 -10.59 -2.19
C GLY A 145 9.08 -10.61 -1.18
N ARG A 146 9.30 -10.16 0.05
CA ARG A 146 8.25 -10.12 1.07
C ARG A 146 7.48 -8.81 1.02
N GLY A 147 6.17 -8.89 1.25
CA GLY A 147 5.34 -7.71 1.47
C GLY A 147 5.51 -7.12 2.86
N ARG A 148 4.86 -5.99 3.13
CA ARG A 148 4.78 -5.37 4.46
C ARG A 148 4.30 -6.36 5.52
N PRO A 149 4.81 -6.29 6.72
CA PRO A 149 5.65 -5.26 7.33
C PRO A 149 7.17 -5.44 7.09
N TRP A 150 7.59 -6.26 6.13
CA TRP A 150 9.00 -6.44 5.78
C TRP A 150 9.54 -5.26 4.96
N PRO A 151 10.85 -4.97 5.04
CA PRO A 151 11.43 -3.80 4.39
C PRO A 151 11.75 -4.01 2.90
N ASP A 152 11.41 -5.15 2.34
CA ASP A 152 11.86 -5.61 1.03
C ASP A 152 11.43 -4.61 -0.09
N ILE A 153 10.20 -4.09 -0.04
CA ILE A 153 9.70 -3.15 -1.04
C ILE A 153 10.45 -1.80 -1.00
N PRO A 154 10.54 -1.07 0.15
CA PRO A 154 11.27 0.18 0.18
C PRO A 154 12.76 0.02 -0.09
N LEU A 155 13.40 -1.08 0.34
CA LEU A 155 14.80 -1.37 -0.01
C LEU A 155 14.97 -1.67 -1.50
N THR A 156 14.03 -2.37 -2.13
CA THR A 156 14.04 -2.60 -3.58
C THR A 156 13.84 -1.28 -4.34
N ALA A 157 12.97 -0.39 -3.86
CA ALA A 157 12.81 0.95 -4.42
C ALA A 157 14.13 1.74 -4.36
N LEU A 158 14.81 1.73 -3.20
CA LEU A 158 16.10 2.37 -3.03
C LEU A 158 17.12 1.88 -4.06
N LEU A 159 17.27 0.56 -4.18
CA LEU A 159 18.24 -0.06 -5.08
C LEU A 159 17.92 0.21 -6.55
N ARG A 160 16.67 0.05 -6.98
CA ARG A 160 16.26 0.21 -8.39
C ARG A 160 16.28 1.67 -8.83
N LEU A 161 16.03 2.60 -7.90
CA LEU A 161 16.08 4.02 -8.17
C LEU A 161 17.48 4.63 -7.90
N GLY A 162 18.48 3.83 -7.51
CA GLY A 162 19.88 4.24 -7.35
C GLY A 162 20.10 5.17 -6.16
N GLY A 163 19.35 5.02 -5.06
CA GLY A 163 19.62 5.73 -3.81
C GLY A 163 20.92 5.24 -3.17
N GLY A 164 21.61 6.14 -2.50
CA GLY A 164 22.92 5.89 -1.87
C GLY A 164 22.82 5.40 -0.42
N ALA A 165 21.77 5.79 0.28
CA ALA A 165 21.57 5.46 1.69
C ALA A 165 20.09 5.29 2.03
N VAL A 166 19.78 4.45 3.02
CA VAL A 166 18.39 4.25 3.48
C VAL A 166 17.76 5.52 4.06
N SER A 167 18.58 6.44 4.56
CA SER A 167 18.16 7.75 5.03
C SER A 167 17.59 8.66 3.93
N GLU A 168 17.83 8.34 2.66
CA GLU A 168 17.25 9.03 1.51
C GLU A 168 15.81 8.63 1.20
N LEU A 169 15.29 7.57 1.85
CA LEU A 169 13.92 7.10 1.65
C LEU A 169 12.92 7.88 2.52
N ALA A 170 11.81 8.30 1.92
CA ALA A 170 10.55 8.54 2.62
C ALA A 170 9.59 7.38 2.34
N VAL A 171 9.00 6.80 3.37
CA VAL A 171 7.96 5.77 3.27
C VAL A 171 6.68 6.33 3.85
N VAL A 172 5.60 6.29 3.06
CA VAL A 172 4.30 6.88 3.41
C VAL A 172 3.20 5.84 3.23
N GLY A 173 2.37 5.68 4.25
CA GLY A 173 1.24 4.75 4.20
C GLY A 173 0.21 5.02 5.28
N ASP A 174 -0.93 4.34 5.23
CA ASP A 174 -2.06 4.53 6.11
C ASP A 174 -2.22 3.43 7.18
N THR A 175 -1.35 2.42 7.18
CA THR A 175 -1.44 1.28 8.11
C THR A 175 -0.21 1.13 8.99
N PRO A 176 -0.33 0.49 10.18
CA PRO A 176 0.82 0.08 10.99
C PRO A 176 1.85 -0.75 10.23
N SER A 177 1.40 -1.56 9.24
CA SER A 177 2.28 -2.38 8.39
C SER A 177 3.19 -1.54 7.50
N ASP A 178 2.72 -0.38 7.00
CA ASP A 178 3.52 0.58 6.23
C ASP A 178 4.60 1.21 7.10
N ILE A 179 4.18 1.68 8.26
CA ILE A 179 5.08 2.32 9.23
C ILE A 179 6.19 1.36 9.64
N GLU A 180 5.83 0.13 9.99
CA GLU A 180 6.82 -0.88 10.40
C GLU A 180 7.76 -1.26 9.24
N SER A 181 7.26 -1.35 7.99
CA SER A 181 8.08 -1.59 6.81
C SER A 181 9.12 -0.48 6.59
N GLY A 182 8.70 0.78 6.67
CA GLY A 182 9.59 1.94 6.57
C GLY A 182 10.65 1.97 7.68
N ARG A 183 10.23 1.70 8.91
CA ARG A 183 11.14 1.65 10.06
C ARG A 183 12.17 0.52 9.95
N ARG A 184 11.75 -0.67 9.53
CA ARG A 184 12.65 -1.82 9.28
C ARG A 184 13.62 -1.55 8.13
N ALA A 185 13.22 -0.77 7.15
CA ALA A 185 14.10 -0.33 6.07
C ALA A 185 15.16 0.68 6.54
N GLY A 186 14.97 1.33 7.69
CA GLY A 186 15.81 2.43 8.14
C GLY A 186 15.57 3.73 7.38
N ALA A 187 14.36 3.92 6.84
CA ALA A 187 14.00 5.09 6.06
C ALA A 187 14.19 6.39 6.87
N GLY A 188 14.68 7.45 6.20
CA GLY A 188 14.92 8.76 6.81
C GLY A 188 13.64 9.48 7.23
N LEU A 189 12.52 9.20 6.54
CA LEU A 189 11.19 9.64 6.95
C LEU A 189 10.20 8.48 6.84
N VAL A 190 9.43 8.25 7.90
CA VAL A 190 8.30 7.32 7.91
C VAL A 190 7.06 8.09 8.33
N ALA A 191 6.15 8.30 7.38
CA ALA A 191 4.95 9.11 7.57
C ALA A 191 3.68 8.25 7.53
N GLY A 192 2.77 8.50 8.47
CA GLY A 192 1.41 7.98 8.42
C GLY A 192 0.45 8.99 7.81
N VAL A 193 -0.58 8.53 7.10
CA VAL A 193 -1.69 9.37 6.62
C VAL A 193 -3.02 8.88 7.19
N LEU A 194 -3.95 9.82 7.45
CA LEU A 194 -5.25 9.55 8.05
C LEU A 194 -6.38 9.35 7.01
N THR A 195 -6.03 9.23 5.73
CA THR A 195 -6.98 8.99 4.64
C THR A 195 -7.40 7.53 4.49
N GLY A 196 -6.73 6.63 5.19
CA GLY A 196 -7.01 5.20 5.14
C GLY A 196 -7.64 4.68 6.42
N ARG A 197 -7.24 3.48 6.85
CA ARG A 197 -7.95 2.73 7.89
C ARG A 197 -7.47 2.98 9.31
N ALA A 198 -6.16 3.23 9.50
CA ALA A 198 -5.63 3.34 10.83
C ALA A 198 -5.95 4.70 11.46
N SER A 199 -6.26 4.67 12.75
CA SER A 199 -6.40 5.86 13.57
C SER A 199 -5.03 6.52 13.80
N ARG A 200 -5.05 7.78 14.24
CA ARG A 200 -3.85 8.51 14.65
C ARG A 200 -3.09 7.79 15.76
N GLU A 201 -3.82 7.20 16.69
CA GLU A 201 -3.27 6.44 17.81
C GLU A 201 -2.53 5.18 17.33
N GLU A 202 -3.14 4.40 16.43
CA GLU A 202 -2.51 3.20 15.86
C GLU A 202 -1.24 3.53 15.06
N LEU A 203 -1.25 4.61 14.28
CA LEU A 203 -0.06 5.07 13.55
C LEU A 203 1.04 5.59 14.52
N ALA A 204 0.64 6.25 15.61
CA ALA A 204 1.58 6.70 16.63
C ALA A 204 2.19 5.52 17.41
N GLU A 205 1.40 4.51 17.77
CA GLU A 205 1.88 3.27 18.40
C GLU A 205 2.84 2.51 17.50
N ALA A 206 2.60 2.49 16.18
CA ALA A 206 3.51 1.95 15.18
C ALA A 206 4.79 2.80 15.03
N LYS A 207 4.85 3.98 15.66
CA LYS A 207 6.00 4.91 15.67
C LYS A 207 6.22 5.60 14.32
N ALA A 208 5.14 6.07 13.68
CA ALA A 208 5.25 7.03 12.59
C ALA A 208 6.00 8.28 13.07
N ALA A 209 6.99 8.74 12.30
CA ALA A 209 7.75 9.95 12.64
C ALA A 209 6.90 11.22 12.47
N VAL A 210 5.96 11.20 11.55
CA VAL A 210 4.96 12.25 11.34
C VAL A 210 3.64 11.61 10.92
N ILE A 211 2.52 12.22 11.32
CA ILE A 211 1.18 11.80 10.93
C ILE A 211 0.50 12.98 10.27
N LEU A 212 0.17 12.80 8.99
CA LEU A 212 -0.42 13.78 8.10
C LEU A 212 -1.93 13.50 7.95
N ASP A 213 -2.73 14.52 7.70
CA ASP A 213 -4.15 14.31 7.41
C ASP A 213 -4.36 13.60 6.07
N SER A 214 -3.46 13.83 5.10
CA SER A 214 -3.43 13.14 3.80
C SER A 214 -2.02 13.20 3.20
N VAL A 215 -1.80 12.50 2.10
CA VAL A 215 -0.55 12.55 1.33
C VAL A 215 -0.23 13.97 0.84
N ALA A 216 -1.24 14.84 0.68
CA ALA A 216 -1.06 16.23 0.29
C ALA A 216 -0.16 17.03 1.25
N GLY A 217 -0.05 16.60 2.50
CA GLY A 217 0.87 17.19 3.49
C GLY A 217 2.34 16.81 3.33
N LEU A 218 2.66 15.80 2.49
CA LEU A 218 4.01 15.27 2.36
C LEU A 218 5.05 16.30 1.86
N PRO A 219 4.77 17.11 0.83
CA PRO A 219 5.74 18.12 0.38
C PRO A 219 6.17 19.06 1.51
N SER A 220 5.23 19.54 2.31
CA SER A 220 5.53 20.39 3.47
C SER A 220 6.36 19.66 4.53
N ALA A 221 6.07 18.39 4.81
CA ALA A 221 6.83 17.56 5.75
C ALA A 221 8.28 17.33 5.27
N LEU A 222 8.51 17.36 3.95
CA LEU A 222 9.84 17.30 3.32
C LEU A 222 10.53 18.67 3.20
N GLY A 223 9.90 19.76 3.66
CA GLY A 223 10.44 21.12 3.55
C GLY A 223 10.39 21.71 2.14
N LEU A 224 9.59 21.13 1.24
CA LEU A 224 9.38 21.69 -0.10
C LEU A 224 8.42 22.89 0.01
N SER A 225 8.88 24.05 -0.42
CA SER A 225 8.07 25.28 -0.44
C SER A 225 6.79 25.11 -1.25
N ALA A 226 5.74 25.88 -0.89
CA ALA A 226 4.49 25.88 -1.63
C ALA A 226 4.63 26.42 -3.04
#